data_2f9d486e92e8893d4071937bb8808698
#
_entry.id   2f9d486e92e8893d4071937bb8808698
#
_cell.length_a   1.000
_cell.length_b   1.000
_cell.length_c   1.000
_cell.angle_alpha   90.00
_cell.angle_beta   90.00
_cell.angle_gamma   90.00
#
_symmetry.space_group_name_H-M   'P 1'
#
loop_
_entity.id
_entity.type
_entity.pdbx_description
1 polymer ?
#
loop_
_entity_poly.entity_id
_entity_poly.type
_entity_poly.pdbx_seq_one_letter_code
_entity_poly.pdbx_strand_id
1 'polypeptide(L)'
;MEAKKIIITGAATRIGAAIAKSLANFNIKILLHYNKSFVEVKKLKKNLEELGTEVFLIKADLNKTNETKKIIPYAYKMMKGIDCLINNASIFENDNIENFDEKGFDKHLNINLKSPALLSKDFYKYIKKDKGNIINIIDQRIFKLTPHFLSYTLSKAGLETLTKVSAMKFAPNIRVNAIAPGPTLKNKRQSEKHFKKQWQATLLKNKVDPKNICLTVKF
;
A
#
# COMPACT_ATOMS: atom_id res chain seq x y z
N MET A 1 25.81 5.11 8.74
CA MET A 1 24.73 4.08 8.65
C MET A 1 24.31 3.95 7.19
N GLU A 2 24.10 2.72 6.71
CA GLU A 2 23.63 2.49 5.35
C GLU A 2 22.18 3.00 5.17
N ALA A 3 21.90 3.57 3.99
CA ALA A 3 20.58 4.13 3.70
C ALA A 3 19.48 3.07 3.69
N LYS A 4 18.34 3.33 4.34
CA LYS A 4 17.15 2.46 4.29
C LYS A 4 16.52 2.45 2.89
N LYS A 5 16.17 1.29 2.38
CA LYS A 5 15.71 1.03 1.01
C LYS A 5 14.24 0.58 1.03
N ILE A 6 13.34 1.46 0.63
CA ILE A 6 11.90 1.31 0.82
C ILE A 6 11.16 1.24 -0.52
N ILE A 7 10.27 0.29 -0.67
CA ILE A 7 9.36 0.15 -1.81
C ILE A 7 7.95 0.56 -1.37
N ILE A 8 7.31 1.47 -2.12
CA ILE A 8 5.92 1.89 -1.84
C ILE A 8 5.07 1.67 -3.09
N THR A 9 4.08 0.78 -3.01
CA THR A 9 3.13 0.59 -4.10
C THR A 9 2.03 1.64 -4.08
N GLY A 10 1.59 2.11 -5.27
CA GLY A 10 0.57 3.18 -5.37
C GLY A 10 1.01 4.48 -4.71
N ALA A 11 2.28 4.84 -4.87
CA ALA A 11 2.92 5.93 -4.15
C ALA A 11 2.59 7.34 -4.69
N ALA A 12 2.04 7.46 -5.90
CA ALA A 12 1.92 8.74 -6.60
C ALA A 12 1.00 9.76 -5.92
N THR A 13 -0.01 9.30 -5.19
CA THR A 13 -1.08 10.15 -4.64
C THR A 13 -1.55 9.67 -3.26
N ARG A 14 -2.37 10.50 -2.60
CA ARG A 14 -3.12 10.14 -1.39
C ARG A 14 -2.22 9.62 -0.25
N ILE A 15 -2.59 8.49 0.37
CA ILE A 15 -1.88 7.87 1.50
C ILE A 15 -0.45 7.48 1.10
N GLY A 16 -0.26 6.88 -0.09
CA GLY A 16 1.08 6.50 -0.56
C GLY A 16 2.03 7.68 -0.69
N ALA A 17 1.55 8.81 -1.24
CA ALA A 17 2.36 10.03 -1.33
C ALA A 17 2.64 10.67 0.06
N ALA A 18 1.68 10.61 0.98
CA ALA A 18 1.88 11.08 2.35
C ALA A 18 2.94 10.24 3.08
N ILE A 19 2.89 8.92 2.95
CA ILE A 19 3.90 8.00 3.49
C ILE A 19 5.27 8.31 2.90
N ALA A 20 5.39 8.41 1.57
CA ALA A 20 6.66 8.72 0.91
C ALA A 20 7.28 10.03 1.42
N LYS A 21 6.48 11.10 1.50
CA LYS A 21 6.94 12.40 2.05
C LYS A 21 7.37 12.31 3.51
N SER A 22 6.63 11.55 4.32
CA SER A 22 6.95 11.40 5.74
C SER A 22 8.24 10.63 6.00
N LEU A 23 8.60 9.70 5.11
CA LEU A 23 9.82 8.88 5.21
C LEU A 23 11.05 9.57 4.62
N ALA A 24 10.85 10.59 3.77
CA ALA A 24 11.93 11.23 3.01
C ALA A 24 12.97 11.90 3.90
N ASN A 25 14.24 11.60 3.66
CA ASN A 25 15.45 12.28 4.16
C ASN A 25 16.70 11.78 3.40
N PHE A 26 17.87 12.35 3.68
CA PHE A 26 19.12 12.01 3.00
C PHE A 26 19.65 10.59 3.25
N ASN A 27 19.10 9.88 4.23
CA ASN A 27 19.51 8.50 4.54
C ASN A 27 18.44 7.47 4.09
N ILE A 28 17.66 7.80 3.07
CA ILE A 28 16.59 6.95 2.53
C ILE A 28 16.69 6.86 1.00
N LYS A 29 16.51 5.64 0.49
CA LYS A 29 16.24 5.35 -0.93
C LYS A 29 14.81 4.86 -1.07
N ILE A 30 14.04 5.42 -2.00
CA ILE A 30 12.64 5.05 -2.19
C ILE A 30 12.37 4.64 -3.64
N LEU A 31 11.79 3.46 -3.84
CA LEU A 31 11.13 3.10 -5.09
C LEU A 31 9.64 3.45 -5.00
N LEU A 32 9.19 4.39 -5.83
CA LEU A 32 7.80 4.77 -5.99
C LEU A 32 7.18 3.99 -7.16
N HIS A 33 6.29 3.05 -6.84
CA HIS A 33 5.49 2.38 -7.87
C HIS A 33 4.22 3.18 -8.18
N TYR A 34 3.90 3.29 -9.46
CA TYR A 34 2.68 3.92 -9.99
C TYR A 34 2.13 3.13 -11.19
N ASN A 35 0.85 3.34 -11.54
CA ASN A 35 0.25 2.81 -12.77
C ASN A 35 -0.02 3.96 -13.77
N LYS A 36 -1.02 4.81 -13.50
CA LYS A 36 -1.48 5.86 -14.44
C LYS A 36 -1.02 7.26 -14.07
N SER A 37 -0.71 7.52 -12.79
CA SER A 37 -0.41 8.85 -12.23
C SER A 37 1.05 9.27 -12.46
N PHE A 38 1.46 9.39 -13.73
CA PHE A 38 2.86 9.70 -14.08
C PHE A 38 3.25 11.13 -13.70
N VAL A 39 2.37 12.10 -13.94
CA VAL A 39 2.64 13.52 -13.63
C VAL A 39 2.81 13.71 -12.12
N GLU A 40 1.90 13.13 -11.34
CA GLU A 40 1.91 13.22 -9.88
C GLU A 40 3.15 12.55 -9.28
N VAL A 41 3.54 11.37 -9.78
CA VAL A 41 4.73 10.69 -9.26
C VAL A 41 6.02 11.42 -9.62
N LYS A 42 6.12 12.05 -10.80
CA LYS A 42 7.28 12.90 -11.17
C LYS A 42 7.39 14.11 -10.24
N LYS A 43 6.27 14.79 -9.97
CA LYS A 43 6.24 15.92 -9.03
C LYS A 43 6.64 15.46 -7.62
N LEU A 44 6.11 14.31 -7.17
CA LEU A 44 6.47 13.73 -5.88
C LEU A 44 7.97 13.42 -5.82
N LYS A 45 8.52 12.74 -6.84
CA LYS A 45 9.95 12.44 -6.94
C LYS A 45 10.80 13.70 -6.74
N LYS A 46 10.54 14.77 -7.50
CA LYS A 46 11.28 16.03 -7.36
C LYS A 46 11.26 16.56 -5.93
N ASN A 47 10.07 16.60 -5.30
CA ASN A 47 9.96 17.09 -3.92
C ASN A 47 10.72 16.23 -2.90
N LEU A 48 10.84 14.91 -3.12
CA LEU A 48 11.58 14.02 -2.22
C LEU A 48 13.10 14.15 -2.44
N GLU A 49 13.53 14.36 -3.69
CA GLU A 49 14.93 14.59 -4.03
C GLU A 49 15.44 15.92 -3.47
N GLU A 50 14.59 16.96 -3.41
CA GLU A 50 14.89 18.23 -2.73
C GLU A 50 15.13 18.05 -1.21
N LEU A 51 14.58 16.97 -0.61
CA LEU A 51 14.85 16.60 0.78
C LEU A 51 16.06 15.65 0.95
N GLY A 52 16.80 15.41 -0.12
CA GLY A 52 17.99 14.55 -0.14
C GLY A 52 17.70 13.05 -0.28
N THR A 53 16.45 12.65 -0.54
CA THR A 53 16.10 11.24 -0.75
C THR A 53 16.45 10.78 -2.16
N GLU A 54 17.11 9.64 -2.31
CA GLU A 54 17.34 9.00 -3.61
C GLU A 54 16.07 8.29 -4.08
N VAL A 55 15.48 8.71 -5.22
CA VAL A 55 14.15 8.26 -5.64
C VAL A 55 14.16 7.58 -7.00
N PHE A 56 13.65 6.37 -7.04
CA PHE A 56 13.43 5.55 -8.24
C PHE A 56 11.95 5.44 -8.57
N LEU A 57 11.62 5.28 -9.85
CA LEU A 57 10.25 5.12 -10.32
C LEU A 57 10.10 3.80 -11.06
N ILE A 58 8.96 3.12 -10.85
CA ILE A 58 8.56 1.99 -11.66
C ILE A 58 7.08 2.08 -12.04
N LYS A 59 6.79 1.99 -13.33
CA LYS A 59 5.42 1.84 -13.84
C LYS A 59 5.08 0.35 -13.92
N ALA A 60 3.97 -0.05 -13.30
CA ALA A 60 3.42 -1.40 -13.43
C ALA A 60 1.90 -1.39 -13.21
N ASP A 61 1.18 -2.25 -13.93
CA ASP A 61 -0.22 -2.55 -13.65
C ASP A 61 -0.30 -3.77 -12.74
N LEU A 62 -0.67 -3.56 -11.49
CA LEU A 62 -0.81 -4.65 -10.51
C LEU A 62 -1.93 -5.64 -10.84
N ASN A 63 -2.81 -5.33 -11.77
CA ASN A 63 -3.76 -6.32 -12.31
C ASN A 63 -3.06 -7.37 -13.19
N LYS A 64 -1.82 -7.12 -13.61
CA LYS A 64 -1.03 -7.99 -14.47
C LYS A 64 0.13 -8.61 -13.70
N THR A 65 0.07 -9.92 -13.51
CA THR A 65 1.09 -10.70 -12.77
C THR A 65 2.50 -10.50 -13.31
N ASN A 66 2.68 -10.46 -14.63
CA ASN A 66 3.98 -10.28 -15.28
C ASN A 66 4.58 -8.89 -15.02
N GLU A 67 3.75 -7.84 -14.87
CA GLU A 67 4.22 -6.51 -14.51
C GLU A 67 4.53 -6.42 -13.00
N THR A 68 3.68 -7.00 -12.14
CA THR A 68 3.91 -7.08 -10.69
C THR A 68 5.26 -7.71 -10.34
N LYS A 69 5.58 -8.85 -10.97
CA LYS A 69 6.83 -9.59 -10.72
C LYS A 69 8.12 -8.83 -11.08
N LYS A 70 8.04 -7.73 -11.84
CA LYS A 70 9.21 -6.89 -12.17
C LYS A 70 9.60 -5.94 -11.03
N ILE A 71 8.70 -5.63 -10.09
CA ILE A 71 8.90 -4.56 -9.11
C ILE A 71 10.04 -4.88 -8.15
N ILE A 72 10.04 -6.04 -7.50
CA ILE A 72 11.07 -6.40 -6.51
C ILE A 72 12.45 -6.57 -7.15
N PRO A 73 12.63 -7.32 -8.26
CA PRO A 73 13.94 -7.41 -8.94
C PRO A 73 14.49 -6.06 -9.35
N TYR A 74 13.64 -5.18 -9.90
CA TYR A 74 14.04 -3.83 -10.29
C TYR A 74 14.46 -3.00 -9.07
N ALA A 75 13.68 -3.02 -7.99
CA ALA A 75 13.99 -2.32 -6.75
C ALA A 75 15.34 -2.75 -6.17
N TYR A 76 15.55 -4.06 -6.07
CA TYR A 76 16.79 -4.64 -5.55
C TYR A 76 18.02 -4.20 -6.36
N LYS A 77 17.90 -4.25 -7.69
CA LYS A 77 18.98 -3.81 -8.60
C LYS A 77 19.29 -2.31 -8.43
N MET A 78 18.25 -1.48 -8.46
CA MET A 78 18.43 -0.01 -8.44
C MET A 78 18.92 0.54 -7.10
N MET A 79 18.38 0.00 -5.99
CA MET A 79 18.73 0.46 -4.64
C MET A 79 19.91 -0.32 -4.02
N LYS A 80 20.40 -1.37 -4.69
CA LYS A 80 21.44 -2.30 -4.18
C LYS A 80 21.00 -2.96 -2.87
N GLY A 81 19.78 -3.50 -2.86
CA GLY A 81 19.13 -4.12 -1.71
C GLY A 81 17.73 -3.56 -1.45
N ILE A 82 17.01 -4.14 -0.50
CA ILE A 82 15.67 -3.71 -0.07
C ILE A 82 15.50 -4.03 1.42
N ASP A 83 14.87 -3.12 2.20
CA ASP A 83 14.66 -3.29 3.63
C ASP A 83 13.18 -3.28 4.02
N CYS A 84 12.35 -2.56 3.23
CA CYS A 84 10.94 -2.41 3.54
C CYS A 84 10.08 -2.43 2.28
N LEU A 85 8.95 -3.16 2.36
CA LEU A 85 7.89 -3.18 1.34
C LEU A 85 6.60 -2.64 1.95
N ILE A 86 6.03 -1.59 1.37
CA ILE A 86 4.74 -1.02 1.76
C ILE A 86 3.72 -1.31 0.65
N ASN A 87 2.86 -2.29 0.88
CA ASN A 87 1.74 -2.63 0.02
C ASN A 87 0.57 -1.66 0.29
N ASN A 88 0.60 -0.52 -0.40
CA ASN A 88 -0.41 0.53 -0.27
C ASN A 88 -1.34 0.64 -1.49
N ALA A 89 -0.92 0.21 -2.68
CA ALA A 89 -1.76 0.25 -3.87
C ALA A 89 -3.10 -0.47 -3.66
N SER A 90 -4.19 0.16 -4.06
CA SER A 90 -5.53 -0.41 -3.91
C SER A 90 -6.50 0.22 -4.89
N ILE A 91 -7.49 -0.55 -5.34
CA ILE A 91 -8.70 -0.04 -5.96
C ILE A 91 -9.86 -0.18 -4.97
N PHE A 92 -10.85 0.70 -5.10
CA PHE A 92 -12.03 0.78 -4.25
C PHE A 92 -13.22 1.15 -5.13
N GLU A 93 -13.90 0.15 -5.65
CA GLU A 93 -15.08 0.29 -6.53
C GLU A 93 -16.28 -0.34 -5.81
N ASN A 94 -17.48 0.22 -6.03
CA ASN A 94 -18.68 -0.24 -5.34
C ASN A 94 -19.31 -1.40 -6.08
N ASP A 95 -19.62 -2.45 -5.36
CA ASP A 95 -20.37 -3.63 -5.77
C ASP A 95 -21.08 -4.25 -4.57
N ASN A 96 -21.92 -5.25 -4.81
CA ASN A 96 -22.54 -6.07 -3.77
C ASN A 96 -22.79 -7.49 -4.32
N ILE A 97 -23.35 -8.38 -3.51
CA ILE A 97 -23.59 -9.78 -3.89
C ILE A 97 -24.56 -9.94 -5.08
N GLU A 98 -25.44 -8.97 -5.32
CA GLU A 98 -26.43 -9.02 -6.39
C GLU A 98 -25.88 -8.51 -7.73
N ASN A 99 -24.90 -7.61 -7.71
CA ASN A 99 -24.49 -6.87 -8.90
C ASN A 99 -22.98 -6.87 -9.18
N PHE A 100 -22.18 -7.66 -8.45
CA PHE A 100 -20.75 -7.76 -8.79
C PHE A 100 -20.58 -8.42 -10.17
N ASP A 101 -19.63 -7.93 -10.96
CA ASP A 101 -19.18 -8.58 -12.18
C ASP A 101 -17.84 -9.28 -11.96
N GLU A 102 -17.60 -10.35 -12.70
CA GLU A 102 -16.40 -11.18 -12.57
C GLU A 102 -15.10 -10.39 -12.79
N LYS A 103 -15.10 -9.48 -13.77
CA LYS A 103 -13.91 -8.66 -14.08
C LYS A 103 -13.58 -7.68 -12.95
N GLY A 104 -14.59 -7.04 -12.37
CA GLY A 104 -14.45 -6.14 -11.22
C GLY A 104 -13.99 -6.88 -9.98
N PHE A 105 -14.57 -8.06 -9.73
CA PHE A 105 -14.19 -8.95 -8.65
C PHE A 105 -12.73 -9.37 -8.77
N ASP A 106 -12.34 -9.93 -9.90
CA ASP A 106 -10.96 -10.35 -10.19
C ASP A 106 -9.97 -9.21 -10.07
N LYS A 107 -10.34 -8.02 -10.57
CA LYS A 107 -9.50 -6.84 -10.47
C LYS A 107 -9.23 -6.43 -9.03
N HIS A 108 -10.23 -6.48 -8.14
CA HIS A 108 -10.02 -6.25 -6.70
C HIS A 108 -9.10 -7.29 -6.09
N LEU A 109 -9.33 -8.57 -6.34
CA LEU A 109 -8.47 -9.65 -5.84
C LEU A 109 -7.06 -9.56 -6.40
N ASN A 110 -6.90 -9.28 -7.69
CA ASN A 110 -5.58 -9.18 -8.32
C ASN A 110 -4.75 -8.03 -7.74
N ILE A 111 -5.34 -6.83 -7.63
CA ILE A 111 -4.61 -5.62 -7.21
C ILE A 111 -4.43 -5.58 -5.70
N ASN A 112 -5.49 -5.87 -4.92
CA ASN A 112 -5.49 -5.63 -3.47
C ASN A 112 -4.96 -6.83 -2.66
N LEU A 113 -4.92 -8.04 -3.24
CA LEU A 113 -4.54 -9.27 -2.53
C LEU A 113 -3.42 -10.05 -3.24
N LYS A 114 -3.64 -10.49 -4.50
CA LYS A 114 -2.69 -11.32 -5.23
C LYS A 114 -1.36 -10.62 -5.47
N SER A 115 -1.39 -9.35 -5.86
CA SER A 115 -0.17 -8.58 -6.07
C SER A 115 0.63 -8.36 -4.79
N PRO A 116 0.04 -7.95 -3.64
CA PRO A 116 0.74 -7.97 -2.36
C PRO A 116 1.33 -9.33 -1.99
N ALA A 117 0.63 -10.44 -2.26
CA ALA A 117 1.14 -11.78 -2.00
C ALA A 117 2.38 -12.10 -2.85
N LEU A 118 2.35 -11.78 -4.14
CA LEU A 118 3.48 -11.96 -5.06
C LEU A 118 4.67 -11.10 -4.65
N LEU A 119 4.42 -9.83 -4.34
CA LEU A 119 5.48 -8.90 -3.90
C LEU A 119 6.11 -9.35 -2.58
N SER A 120 5.31 -9.81 -1.61
CA SER A 120 5.81 -10.33 -0.33
C SER A 120 6.63 -11.60 -0.50
N LYS A 121 6.19 -12.52 -1.38
CA LYS A 121 6.94 -13.73 -1.76
C LYS A 121 8.30 -13.38 -2.37
N ASP A 122 8.31 -12.45 -3.33
CA ASP A 122 9.55 -12.05 -3.99
C ASP A 122 10.46 -11.27 -3.04
N PHE A 123 9.90 -10.38 -2.20
CA PHE A 123 10.64 -9.70 -1.15
C PHE A 123 11.34 -10.69 -0.23
N TYR A 124 10.63 -11.70 0.29
CA TYR A 124 11.23 -12.76 1.10
C TYR A 124 12.36 -13.50 0.36
N LYS A 125 12.18 -13.81 -0.92
CA LYS A 125 13.19 -14.50 -1.74
C LYS A 125 14.51 -13.72 -1.80
N TYR A 126 14.44 -12.39 -1.91
CA TYR A 126 15.61 -11.52 -2.05
C TYR A 126 16.33 -11.24 -0.72
N ILE A 127 15.62 -11.28 0.42
CA ILE A 127 16.19 -10.87 1.72
C ILE A 127 16.07 -11.91 2.84
N LYS A 128 15.77 -13.19 2.52
CA LYS A 128 15.45 -14.22 3.52
C LYS A 128 16.47 -14.41 4.66
N LYS A 129 17.72 -13.99 4.48
CA LYS A 129 18.79 -14.05 5.49
C LYS A 129 18.98 -12.71 6.21
N ASP A 130 18.40 -11.64 5.71
CA ASP A 130 18.52 -10.29 6.24
C ASP A 130 17.28 -9.88 7.02
N LYS A 131 17.37 -8.78 7.76
CA LYS A 131 16.22 -8.21 8.47
C LYS A 131 15.40 -7.33 7.52
N GLY A 132 14.07 -7.49 7.56
CA GLY A 132 13.17 -6.70 6.72
C GLY A 132 11.82 -6.42 7.36
N ASN A 133 11.04 -5.57 6.70
CA ASN A 133 9.70 -5.21 7.16
C ASN A 133 8.73 -5.15 5.99
N ILE A 134 7.56 -5.74 6.14
CA ILE A 134 6.44 -5.62 5.20
C ILE A 134 5.28 -4.97 5.93
N ILE A 135 4.71 -3.91 5.32
CA ILE A 135 3.55 -3.21 5.85
C ILE A 135 2.43 -3.27 4.81
N ASN A 136 1.31 -3.86 5.18
CA ASN A 136 0.12 -3.97 4.35
C ASN A 136 -0.91 -2.91 4.77
N ILE A 137 -1.33 -2.04 3.86
CA ILE A 137 -2.41 -1.09 4.12
C ILE A 137 -3.74 -1.80 3.81
N ILE A 138 -4.40 -2.24 4.87
CA ILE A 138 -5.73 -2.86 4.83
C ILE A 138 -6.83 -1.79 4.98
N ASP A 139 -7.94 -2.08 5.59
CA ASP A 139 -9.05 -1.14 5.82
C ASP A 139 -9.84 -1.53 7.06
N GLN A 140 -10.33 -0.55 7.84
CA GLN A 140 -11.23 -0.80 8.97
C GLN A 140 -12.52 -1.55 8.57
N ARG A 141 -12.90 -1.50 7.29
CA ARG A 141 -14.12 -2.14 6.77
C ARG A 141 -14.15 -3.65 7.02
N ILE A 142 -12.99 -4.30 7.14
CA ILE A 142 -12.93 -5.74 7.45
C ILE A 142 -13.45 -6.05 8.87
N PHE A 143 -13.47 -5.05 9.77
CA PHE A 143 -14.02 -5.18 11.14
C PHE A 143 -15.44 -4.61 11.26
N LYS A 144 -15.90 -3.81 10.28
CA LYS A 144 -17.25 -3.25 10.25
C LYS A 144 -17.86 -3.49 8.86
N LEU A 145 -18.42 -4.67 8.68
CA LEU A 145 -19.00 -5.12 7.41
C LEU A 145 -20.23 -4.30 7.02
N THR A 146 -20.45 -4.17 5.72
CA THR A 146 -21.66 -3.59 5.12
C THR A 146 -22.02 -4.42 3.88
N PRO A 147 -23.26 -4.37 3.37
CA PRO A 147 -23.64 -5.09 2.16
C PRO A 147 -23.00 -4.54 0.87
N HIS A 148 -22.27 -3.44 0.95
CA HIS A 148 -21.62 -2.76 -0.18
C HIS A 148 -20.12 -3.01 -0.19
N PHE A 149 -19.50 -2.87 -1.38
CA PHE A 149 -18.05 -3.05 -1.60
C PHE A 149 -17.60 -4.49 -1.30
N LEU A 150 -18.34 -5.46 -1.78
CA LEU A 150 -18.12 -6.89 -1.57
C LEU A 150 -16.69 -7.30 -1.95
N SER A 151 -16.33 -7.14 -3.23
CA SER A 151 -15.02 -7.57 -3.76
C SER A 151 -13.86 -6.88 -3.07
N TYR A 152 -14.02 -5.58 -2.78
CA TYR A 152 -13.04 -4.81 -2.03
C TYR A 152 -12.87 -5.38 -0.61
N THR A 153 -13.97 -5.60 0.10
CA THR A 153 -13.95 -6.09 1.49
C THR A 153 -13.30 -7.47 1.57
N LEU A 154 -13.67 -8.39 0.67
CA LEU A 154 -13.04 -9.71 0.57
C LEU A 154 -11.54 -9.62 0.29
N SER A 155 -11.13 -8.73 -0.63
CA SER A 155 -9.71 -8.55 -0.95
C SER A 155 -8.90 -8.02 0.24
N LYS A 156 -9.48 -7.12 1.06
CA LYS A 156 -8.81 -6.56 2.26
C LYS A 156 -8.82 -7.53 3.44
N ALA A 157 -9.86 -8.32 3.62
CA ALA A 157 -9.89 -9.42 4.59
C ALA A 157 -8.85 -10.51 4.24
N GLY A 158 -8.74 -10.87 2.96
CA GLY A 158 -7.67 -11.74 2.48
C GLY A 158 -6.26 -11.17 2.73
N LEU A 159 -6.07 -9.86 2.56
CA LEU A 159 -4.79 -9.19 2.83
C LEU A 159 -4.44 -9.18 4.32
N GLU A 160 -5.44 -9.06 5.20
CA GLU A 160 -5.27 -9.21 6.65
C GLU A 160 -4.80 -10.62 7.02
N THR A 161 -5.45 -11.65 6.49
CA THR A 161 -5.06 -13.06 6.66
C THR A 161 -3.66 -13.30 6.09
N LEU A 162 -3.36 -12.81 4.89
CA LEU A 162 -2.02 -12.88 4.28
C LEU A 162 -0.96 -12.27 5.20
N THR A 163 -1.26 -11.15 5.87
CA THR A 163 -0.34 -10.51 6.83
C THR A 163 0.03 -11.46 7.95
N LYS A 164 -0.95 -12.09 8.60
CA LYS A 164 -0.74 -13.03 9.71
C LYS A 164 0.06 -14.26 9.29
N VAL A 165 -0.33 -14.90 8.19
CA VAL A 165 0.35 -16.10 7.68
C VAL A 165 1.79 -15.78 7.26
N SER A 166 2.00 -14.62 6.61
CA SER A 166 3.35 -14.20 6.22
C SER A 166 4.22 -13.86 7.43
N ALA A 167 3.66 -13.21 8.47
CA ALA A 167 4.37 -12.92 9.70
C ALA A 167 4.89 -14.20 10.37
N MET A 168 4.05 -15.23 10.45
CA MET A 168 4.43 -16.54 11.00
C MET A 168 5.54 -17.21 10.17
N LYS A 169 5.43 -17.18 8.84
CA LYS A 169 6.38 -17.88 7.94
C LYS A 169 7.72 -17.17 7.82
N PHE A 170 7.73 -15.83 7.89
CA PHE A 170 8.94 -15.03 7.63
C PHE A 170 9.72 -14.69 8.91
N ALA A 171 9.16 -14.99 10.07
CA ALA A 171 9.86 -14.85 11.34
C ALA A 171 11.12 -15.75 11.38
N PRO A 172 12.17 -15.36 12.11
CA PRO A 172 12.32 -14.11 12.88
C PRO A 172 12.86 -12.93 12.07
N ASN A 173 13.20 -13.12 10.82
CA ASN A 173 13.99 -12.16 10.04
C ASN A 173 13.13 -11.02 9.47
N ILE A 174 11.90 -11.29 9.02
CA ILE A 174 11.03 -10.30 8.40
C ILE A 174 9.78 -10.12 9.25
N ARG A 175 9.56 -8.91 9.72
CA ARG A 175 8.31 -8.52 10.37
C ARG A 175 7.26 -8.21 9.31
N VAL A 176 6.03 -8.67 9.50
CA VAL A 176 4.91 -8.36 8.60
C VAL A 176 3.75 -7.84 9.44
N ASN A 177 3.34 -6.60 9.19
CA ASN A 177 2.28 -5.93 9.91
C ASN A 177 1.24 -5.34 8.96
N ALA A 178 0.07 -5.01 9.48
CA ALA A 178 -0.96 -4.30 8.74
C ALA A 178 -1.41 -3.04 9.48
N ILE A 179 -1.78 -2.03 8.69
CA ILE A 179 -2.44 -0.81 9.18
C ILE A 179 -3.83 -0.78 8.58
N ALA A 180 -4.86 -0.61 9.44
CA ALA A 180 -6.27 -0.54 9.07
C ALA A 180 -6.80 0.89 9.21
N PRO A 181 -6.60 1.79 8.22
CA PRO A 181 -7.06 3.15 8.32
C PRO A 181 -8.59 3.24 8.39
N GLY A 182 -9.09 4.17 9.19
CA GLY A 182 -10.45 4.65 9.12
C GLY A 182 -10.66 5.67 8.00
N PRO A 183 -11.80 6.41 8.00
CA PRO A 183 -12.08 7.44 6.99
C PRO A 183 -11.01 8.54 7.02
N THR A 184 -10.08 8.50 6.08
CA THR A 184 -8.89 9.38 6.04
C THR A 184 -9.02 10.47 4.99
N LEU A 185 -9.23 10.08 3.74
CA LEU A 185 -9.32 10.99 2.60
C LEU A 185 -10.57 10.70 1.79
N LYS A 186 -11.34 11.75 1.51
CA LYS A 186 -12.50 11.67 0.62
C LYS A 186 -12.10 11.09 -0.74
N ASN A 187 -12.89 10.20 -1.27
CA ASN A 187 -12.72 9.71 -2.61
C ASN A 187 -13.40 10.66 -3.63
N LYS A 188 -13.02 10.58 -4.91
CA LYS A 188 -13.55 11.46 -5.95
C LYS A 188 -15.07 11.35 -6.17
N ARG A 189 -15.67 10.20 -5.82
CA ARG A 189 -17.10 9.93 -5.99
C ARG A 189 -17.95 10.33 -4.76
N GLN A 190 -17.33 10.74 -3.66
CA GLN A 190 -18.02 11.12 -2.43
C GLN A 190 -18.24 12.62 -2.36
N SER A 191 -19.44 13.04 -1.90
CA SER A 191 -19.68 14.41 -1.47
C SER A 191 -19.04 14.66 -0.09
N GLU A 192 -18.79 15.93 0.24
CA GLU A 192 -18.29 16.31 1.58
C GLU A 192 -19.26 15.86 2.67
N LYS A 193 -20.57 16.01 2.44
CA LYS A 193 -21.64 15.60 3.37
C LYS A 193 -21.58 14.09 3.64
N HIS A 194 -21.39 13.27 2.60
CA HIS A 194 -21.29 11.82 2.74
C HIS A 194 -20.01 11.45 3.52
N PHE A 195 -18.87 12.05 3.18
CA PHE A 195 -17.62 11.77 3.87
C PHE A 195 -17.69 12.19 5.34
N LYS A 196 -18.33 13.33 5.64
CA LYS A 196 -18.58 13.79 7.03
C LYS A 196 -19.40 12.77 7.81
N LYS A 197 -20.50 12.26 7.23
CA LYS A 197 -21.31 11.19 7.86
C LYS A 197 -20.47 9.94 8.18
N GLN A 198 -19.56 9.54 7.30
CA GLN A 198 -18.73 8.34 7.52
C GLN A 198 -17.82 8.47 8.75
N TRP A 199 -17.07 9.55 8.89
CA TRP A 199 -16.19 9.69 10.04
C TRP A 199 -16.94 10.03 11.33
N GLN A 200 -18.07 10.72 11.26
CA GLN A 200 -18.95 10.95 12.42
C GLN A 200 -19.60 9.65 12.93
N ALA A 201 -19.76 8.64 12.09
CA ALA A 201 -20.26 7.32 12.47
C ALA A 201 -19.18 6.40 13.07
N THR A 202 -17.95 6.86 13.21
CA THR A 202 -16.90 6.15 13.95
C THR A 202 -17.00 6.45 15.45
N LEU A 203 -16.45 5.56 16.29
CA LEU A 203 -16.48 5.77 17.74
C LEU A 203 -15.79 7.07 18.17
N LEU A 204 -14.68 7.43 17.53
CA LEU A 204 -13.95 8.65 17.83
C LEU A 204 -14.57 9.89 17.19
N LYS A 205 -15.56 9.73 16.31
CA LYS A 205 -16.26 10.81 15.59
C LYS A 205 -15.32 11.81 14.90
N ASN A 206 -14.13 11.36 14.54
CA ASN A 206 -13.08 12.15 13.93
C ASN A 206 -12.59 11.55 12.63
N LYS A 207 -12.20 12.43 11.70
CA LYS A 207 -11.48 12.05 10.49
C LYS A 207 -10.07 11.64 10.86
N VAL A 208 -9.58 10.52 10.29
CA VAL A 208 -8.18 10.11 10.46
C VAL A 208 -7.26 11.07 9.68
N ASP A 209 -6.29 11.67 10.35
CA ASP A 209 -5.24 12.44 9.68
C ASP A 209 -4.24 11.46 9.01
N PRO A 210 -3.89 11.64 7.73
CA PRO A 210 -2.83 10.88 7.08
C PRO A 210 -1.51 10.85 7.87
N LYS A 211 -1.21 11.89 8.67
CA LYS A 211 -0.03 11.92 9.53
C LYS A 211 0.01 10.77 10.54
N ASN A 212 -1.15 10.36 11.08
CA ASN A 212 -1.21 9.24 12.02
C ASN A 212 -0.84 7.92 11.35
N ILE A 213 -1.27 7.70 10.09
CA ILE A 213 -0.84 6.54 9.30
C ILE A 213 0.67 6.59 9.06
N CYS A 214 1.21 7.77 8.73
CA CYS A 214 2.64 7.94 8.51
C CYS A 214 3.47 7.66 9.77
N LEU A 215 3.01 8.09 10.94
CA LEU A 215 3.66 7.78 12.22
C LEU A 215 3.65 6.28 12.51
N THR A 216 2.52 5.60 12.27
CA THR A 216 2.41 4.14 12.43
C THR A 216 3.34 3.38 11.46
N VAL A 217 3.54 3.89 10.25
CA VAL A 217 4.50 3.30 9.29
C VAL A 217 5.95 3.45 9.78
N LYS A 218 6.28 4.52 10.49
CA LYS A 218 7.63 4.75 11.03
C LYS A 218 7.94 3.88 12.24
N PHE A 219 6.92 3.50 12.99
CA PHE A 219 7.05 2.64 14.18
C PHE A 219 7.38 1.20 13.78
#